data_25280bc2c6db38df6715535383f92efe
#
_entry.id   25280bc2c6db38df6715535383f92efe
#
_cell.length_a   1.000
_cell.length_b   1.000
_cell.length_c   1.000
_cell.angle_alpha   90.00
_cell.angle_beta   90.00
_cell.angle_gamma   90.00
#
_symmetry.space_group_name_H-M   'P 1'
#
loop_
_entity.id
_entity.type
_entity.pdbx_description
1 polymer ?
#
loop_
_entity_poly.entity_id
_entity_poly.type
_entity_poly.pdbx_seq_one_letter_code
_entity_poly.pdbx_strand_id
1 'polypeptide(L)'
;SQIQYGPFTTGGAINMISSQVPTEFGGQVRASYGSFNSNQLHAKIGGGNSSFGYMIEYLNYGSDGFKTLASGKNTGFNKNDIVVKLKANLFPNSAVKQSLEFKFQYADEVGNETYVGLSENDFNLNPFARYSSSNNDKMTTDHTQYMLTHKLDFSKNFKITTTAYRNNFARNWYKLNDITYNGNKQSIANVLENPTALSNYFAIVNGSVNSSANAIGLKANNRKYYAQGIQTTLDYKWSKGDAFN
;
A
#
# COMPACT_ATOMS: atom_id res chain seq x y z
N SER A 1 -5.08 -8.20 23.52
CA SER A 1 -6.42 -8.38 22.96
C SER A 1 -6.50 -7.68 21.58
N GLN A 2 -7.03 -8.37 20.57
CA GLN A 2 -7.17 -7.81 19.22
C GLN A 2 -8.33 -6.81 19.12
N ILE A 3 -9.23 -6.78 20.09
CA ILE A 3 -10.41 -5.90 20.14
C ILE A 3 -10.07 -4.43 19.94
N GLN A 4 -8.90 -3.98 20.41
CA GLN A 4 -8.44 -2.59 20.24
C GLN A 4 -8.21 -2.18 18.78
N TYR A 5 -8.17 -3.12 17.83
CA TYR A 5 -7.96 -2.87 16.41
C TYR A 5 -9.25 -2.94 15.58
N GLY A 6 -10.41 -3.09 16.23
CA GLY A 6 -11.71 -3.08 15.59
C GLY A 6 -12.37 -4.46 15.49
N PRO A 7 -13.61 -4.52 14.98
CA PRO A 7 -14.47 -5.71 15.09
C PRO A 7 -14.15 -6.84 14.12
N PHE A 8 -13.36 -6.65 13.07
CA PHE A 8 -13.15 -7.64 12.01
C PHE A 8 -11.75 -8.26 12.06
N THR A 9 -11.30 -8.67 13.26
CA THR A 9 -9.94 -9.15 13.51
C THR A 9 -9.84 -10.65 13.83
N THR A 10 -10.82 -11.45 13.37
CA THR A 10 -10.88 -12.91 13.64
C THR A 10 -9.63 -13.68 13.16
N GLY A 11 -9.04 -13.26 12.06
CA GLY A 11 -7.81 -13.85 11.51
C GLY A 11 -6.50 -13.26 12.01
N GLY A 12 -6.57 -12.24 12.85
CA GLY A 12 -5.42 -11.46 13.32
C GLY A 12 -5.47 -9.99 12.91
N ALA A 13 -4.54 -9.19 13.44
CA ALA A 13 -4.38 -7.78 13.10
C ALA A 13 -2.89 -7.43 12.96
N ILE A 14 -2.54 -6.71 11.91
CA ILE A 14 -1.22 -6.10 11.73
C ILE A 14 -1.42 -4.59 11.93
N ASN A 15 -0.80 -4.02 12.97
CA ASN A 15 -0.85 -2.59 13.22
C ASN A 15 0.47 -1.94 12.81
N MET A 16 0.41 -1.08 11.79
CA MET A 16 1.56 -0.31 11.32
C MET A 16 1.56 1.07 11.99
N ILE A 17 2.58 1.33 12.79
CA ILE A 17 2.73 2.59 13.50
C ILE A 17 3.71 3.47 12.73
N SER A 18 3.24 4.61 12.24
CA SER A 18 4.08 5.60 11.57
C SER A 18 5.01 6.31 12.56
N SER A 19 6.13 6.87 12.06
CA SER A 19 7.12 7.61 12.84
C SER A 19 6.48 8.60 13.82
N GLN A 20 7.04 8.69 15.02
CA GLN A 20 6.57 9.62 16.04
C GLN A 20 7.05 11.04 15.75
N VAL A 21 6.29 12.04 16.20
CA VAL A 21 6.72 13.43 16.21
C VAL A 21 7.88 13.58 17.22
N PRO A 22 9.08 14.02 16.79
CA PRO A 22 10.21 14.15 17.69
C PRO A 22 10.05 15.34 18.65
N THR A 23 10.71 15.26 19.80
CA THR A 23 10.71 16.33 20.81
C THR A 23 11.77 17.39 20.53
N GLU A 24 12.81 17.04 19.76
CA GLU A 24 13.91 17.92 19.38
C GLU A 24 13.98 18.02 17.86
N PHE A 25 14.49 19.14 17.36
CA PHE A 25 14.70 19.32 15.93
C PHE A 25 15.73 18.33 15.42
N GLY A 26 15.39 17.62 14.34
CA GLY A 26 16.30 16.71 13.68
C GLY A 26 15.72 16.16 12.40
N GLY A 27 16.55 15.49 11.65
CA GLY A 27 16.19 14.89 10.39
C GLY A 27 17.03 13.68 10.03
N GLN A 28 16.58 12.93 9.06
CA GLN A 28 17.26 11.78 8.52
C GLN A 28 16.99 11.69 7.02
N VAL A 29 18.04 11.39 6.26
CA VAL A 29 17.94 11.03 4.84
C VAL A 29 18.61 9.68 4.65
N ARG A 30 17.95 8.78 3.97
CA ARG A 30 18.49 7.49 3.53
C ARG A 30 18.26 7.37 2.03
N ALA A 31 19.29 7.01 1.30
CA ALA A 31 19.21 6.67 -0.11
C ALA A 31 19.80 5.27 -0.30
N SER A 32 19.17 4.47 -1.13
CA SER A 32 19.69 3.16 -1.53
C SER A 32 19.51 2.96 -3.02
N TYR A 33 20.40 2.19 -3.60
CA TYR A 33 20.35 1.78 -4.99
C TYR A 33 20.78 0.32 -5.11
N GLY A 34 20.12 -0.45 -5.98
CA GLY A 34 20.35 -1.88 -6.10
C GLY A 34 20.03 -2.43 -7.49
N SER A 35 20.01 -3.75 -7.58
CA SER A 35 19.69 -4.49 -8.81
C SER A 35 18.35 -4.05 -9.40
N PHE A 36 18.20 -4.21 -10.72
CA PHE A 36 16.99 -3.82 -11.46
C PHE A 36 16.65 -2.34 -11.34
N ASN A 37 17.66 -1.48 -11.28
CA ASN A 37 17.51 -0.04 -11.07
C ASN A 37 16.65 0.28 -9.82
N SER A 38 16.66 -0.62 -8.82
CA SER A 38 15.92 -0.39 -7.58
C SER A 38 16.53 0.79 -6.85
N ASN A 39 15.71 1.77 -6.55
CA ASN A 39 16.12 2.97 -5.84
C ASN A 39 15.12 3.33 -4.75
N GLN A 40 15.62 3.85 -3.65
CA GLN A 40 14.80 4.34 -2.55
C GLN A 40 15.39 5.63 -2.01
N LEU A 41 14.54 6.61 -1.83
CA LEU A 41 14.82 7.82 -1.08
C LEU A 41 13.83 7.92 0.07
N HIS A 42 14.33 7.94 1.29
CA HIS A 42 13.54 8.15 2.50
C HIS A 42 14.10 9.35 3.24
N ALA A 43 13.30 10.39 3.38
CA ALA A 43 13.66 11.63 4.09
C ALA A 43 12.64 11.91 5.18
N LYS A 44 13.13 12.31 6.35
CA LYS A 44 12.31 12.69 7.49
C LYS A 44 12.91 13.89 8.19
N ILE A 45 12.08 14.86 8.53
CA ILE A 45 12.44 16.03 9.32
C ILE A 45 11.33 16.31 10.34
N GLY A 46 11.67 16.76 11.49
CA GLY A 46 10.69 17.14 12.52
C GLY A 46 11.34 17.83 13.69
N GLY A 47 10.53 18.27 14.61
CA GLY A 47 10.94 18.93 15.82
C GLY A 47 9.75 19.30 16.67
N GLY A 48 10.03 19.67 17.91
CA GLY A 48 9.00 20.10 18.83
C GLY A 48 9.53 20.71 20.10
N ASN A 49 8.61 21.13 20.92
CA ASN A 49 8.85 21.62 22.27
C ASN A 49 7.76 21.07 23.21
N SER A 50 7.70 21.58 24.41
CA SER A 50 6.69 21.16 25.41
C SER A 50 5.25 21.34 24.95
N SER A 51 4.96 22.26 24.03
CA SER A 51 3.60 22.62 23.62
C SER A 51 3.24 22.15 22.23
N PHE A 52 4.18 22.14 21.29
CA PHE A 52 3.91 21.85 19.87
C PHE A 52 5.02 21.02 19.27
N GLY A 53 4.68 20.17 18.31
CA GLY A 53 5.64 19.41 17.51
C GLY A 53 5.11 19.13 16.12
N TYR A 54 6.02 18.86 15.19
CA TYR A 54 5.72 18.52 13.81
C TYR A 54 6.67 17.47 13.26
N MET A 55 6.22 16.78 12.22
CA MET A 55 7.05 15.84 11.46
C MET A 55 6.55 15.78 10.02
N ILE A 56 7.49 15.76 9.10
CA ILE A 56 7.25 15.49 7.68
C ILE A 56 8.16 14.32 7.29
N GLU A 57 7.60 13.33 6.63
CA GLU A 57 8.30 12.14 6.17
C GLU A 57 7.92 11.88 4.72
N TYR A 58 8.90 11.62 3.87
CA TYR A 58 8.72 11.31 2.46
C TYR A 58 9.46 10.03 2.11
N LEU A 59 8.81 9.16 1.37
CA LEU A 59 9.39 7.96 0.80
C LEU A 59 9.10 7.94 -0.69
N ASN A 60 10.15 7.81 -1.50
CA ASN A 60 10.04 7.35 -2.89
C ASN A 60 10.73 6.00 -2.99
N TYR A 61 10.10 5.06 -3.69
CA TYR A 61 10.65 3.74 -3.94
C TYR A 61 10.27 3.27 -5.35
N GLY A 62 11.25 2.89 -6.14
CA GLY A 62 11.08 2.44 -7.51
C GLY A 62 12.01 1.30 -7.90
N SER A 63 11.64 0.60 -8.95
CA SER A 63 12.43 -0.45 -9.59
C SER A 63 11.96 -0.66 -11.03
N ASP A 64 12.84 -1.09 -11.91
CA ASP A 64 12.49 -1.51 -13.27
C ASP A 64 11.88 -2.92 -13.31
N GLY A 65 11.97 -3.66 -12.17
CA GLY A 65 11.47 -5.02 -12.05
C GLY A 65 12.44 -6.07 -12.62
N PHE A 66 12.26 -7.30 -12.19
CA PHE A 66 13.12 -8.43 -12.57
C PHE A 66 12.55 -9.29 -13.69
N LYS A 67 11.29 -9.05 -14.09
CA LYS A 67 10.63 -9.79 -15.15
C LYS A 67 10.99 -9.14 -16.50
N THR A 68 10.99 -9.96 -17.55
CA THR A 68 11.36 -9.53 -18.90
C THR A 68 10.19 -9.64 -19.87
N LEU A 69 9.88 -8.55 -20.55
CA LEU A 69 8.97 -8.51 -21.68
C LEU A 69 9.78 -8.49 -22.98
N ALA A 70 9.31 -9.19 -24.01
CA ALA A 70 9.97 -9.20 -25.32
C ALA A 70 10.11 -7.80 -25.93
N SER A 71 9.23 -6.88 -25.56
CA SER A 71 9.30 -5.46 -25.96
C SER A 71 10.42 -4.66 -25.28
N GLY A 72 11.08 -5.22 -24.27
CA GLY A 72 12.04 -4.50 -23.43
C GLY A 72 11.40 -3.51 -22.46
N LYS A 73 10.07 -3.47 -22.36
CA LYS A 73 9.36 -2.56 -21.44
C LYS A 73 9.62 -2.95 -19.99
N ASN A 74 9.77 -1.95 -19.15
CA ASN A 74 9.93 -2.05 -17.70
C ASN A 74 8.73 -2.76 -17.06
N THR A 75 8.99 -3.69 -16.14
CA THR A 75 7.99 -4.48 -15.40
C THR A 75 7.94 -4.12 -13.91
N GLY A 76 8.53 -3.01 -13.54
CA GLY A 76 8.67 -2.56 -12.17
C GLY A 76 7.56 -1.60 -11.74
N PHE A 77 7.91 -0.77 -10.78
CA PHE A 77 6.97 0.14 -10.14
C PHE A 77 7.66 1.44 -9.69
N ASN A 78 6.85 2.45 -9.43
CA ASN A 78 7.24 3.65 -8.70
C ASN A 78 6.16 3.98 -7.66
N LYS A 79 6.58 4.26 -6.44
CA LYS A 79 5.73 4.61 -5.31
C LYS A 79 6.24 5.87 -4.63
N ASN A 80 5.30 6.76 -4.29
CA ASN A 80 5.54 7.90 -3.43
C ASN A 80 4.65 7.80 -2.20
N ASP A 81 5.15 8.24 -1.06
CA ASP A 81 4.41 8.33 0.20
C ASP A 81 4.87 9.57 0.97
N ILE A 82 3.95 10.41 1.38
CA ILE A 82 4.22 11.56 2.24
C ILE A 82 3.34 11.49 3.48
N VAL A 83 3.96 11.66 4.65
CA VAL A 83 3.30 11.72 5.95
C VAL A 83 3.61 13.06 6.59
N VAL A 84 2.58 13.77 7.03
CA VAL A 84 2.69 14.98 7.84
C VAL A 84 2.00 14.75 9.17
N LYS A 85 2.67 15.07 10.27
CA LYS A 85 2.10 15.05 11.61
C LYS A 85 2.29 16.38 12.30
N LEU A 86 1.24 16.82 12.97
CA LEU A 86 1.23 17.96 13.86
C LEU A 86 0.75 17.49 15.23
N LYS A 87 1.44 17.87 16.28
CA LYS A 87 1.10 17.49 17.66
C LYS A 87 1.05 18.74 18.51
N ALA A 88 -0.01 18.89 19.30
CA ALA A 88 -0.15 19.88 20.33
C ALA A 88 -0.32 19.21 21.70
N ASN A 89 0.48 19.61 22.69
CA ASN A 89 0.30 19.24 24.07
C ASN A 89 -0.56 20.33 24.74
N LEU A 90 -1.81 19.98 25.01
CA LEU A 90 -2.78 20.89 25.62
C LEU A 90 -2.51 20.98 27.13
N PHE A 91 -2.47 22.20 27.67
CA PHE A 91 -2.26 22.45 29.10
C PHE A 91 -1.02 21.73 29.67
N PRO A 92 0.20 22.01 29.18
CA PRO A 92 1.41 21.23 29.51
C PRO A 92 1.75 21.25 31.03
N ASN A 93 1.24 22.23 31.78
CA ASN A 93 1.43 22.35 33.22
C ASN A 93 0.30 21.69 34.06
N SER A 94 -0.71 21.13 33.41
CA SER A 94 -1.80 20.43 34.12
C SER A 94 -1.35 19.08 34.69
N ALA A 95 -1.95 18.65 35.77
CA ALA A 95 -1.78 17.31 36.32
C ALA A 95 -2.27 16.23 35.34
N VAL A 96 -3.37 16.51 34.60
CA VAL A 96 -3.86 15.68 33.49
C VAL A 96 -3.14 16.10 32.22
N LYS A 97 -2.30 15.21 31.68
CA LYS A 97 -1.62 15.47 30.44
C LYS A 97 -2.55 15.20 29.26
N GLN A 98 -2.61 16.15 28.33
CA GLN A 98 -3.45 16.04 27.14
C GLN A 98 -2.62 16.33 25.89
N SER A 99 -2.85 15.56 24.84
CA SER A 99 -2.26 15.84 23.55
C SER A 99 -3.24 15.58 22.41
N LEU A 100 -3.13 16.39 21.38
CA LEU A 100 -3.86 16.26 20.14
C LEU A 100 -2.84 16.07 19.00
N GLU A 101 -2.96 14.98 18.24
CA GLU A 101 -2.10 14.69 17.09
C GLU A 101 -2.97 14.58 15.84
N PHE A 102 -2.66 15.39 14.85
CA PHE A 102 -3.21 15.29 13.51
C PHE A 102 -2.19 14.60 12.61
N LYS A 103 -2.63 13.60 11.85
CA LYS A 103 -1.85 12.93 10.80
C LYS A 103 -2.56 13.10 9.47
N PHE A 104 -1.82 13.55 8.47
CA PHE A 104 -2.15 13.47 7.06
C PHE A 104 -1.17 12.50 6.39
N GLN A 105 -1.67 11.65 5.48
CA GLN A 105 -0.86 10.82 4.61
C GLN A 105 -1.44 10.81 3.21
N TYR A 106 -0.57 10.93 2.22
CA TYR A 106 -0.89 10.68 0.83
C TYR A 106 0.14 9.73 0.24
N ALA A 107 -0.33 8.70 -0.48
CA ALA A 107 0.54 7.77 -1.19
C ALA A 107 -0.05 7.44 -2.55
N ASP A 108 0.80 7.38 -3.57
CA ASP A 108 0.48 6.89 -4.89
C ASP A 108 1.44 5.80 -5.33
N GLU A 109 0.98 4.94 -6.23
CA GLU A 109 1.81 3.90 -6.83
C GLU A 109 1.37 3.64 -8.26
N VAL A 110 2.36 3.48 -9.13
CA VAL A 110 2.20 2.98 -10.49
C VAL A 110 3.05 1.73 -10.63
N GLY A 111 2.42 0.58 -10.86
CA GLY A 111 3.09 -0.70 -11.12
C GLY A 111 2.82 -1.15 -12.56
N ASN A 112 3.88 -1.51 -13.29
CA ASN A 112 3.79 -2.16 -14.59
C ASN A 112 3.62 -3.66 -14.34
N GLU A 113 2.44 -4.03 -13.87
CA GLU A 113 2.16 -5.41 -13.51
C GLU A 113 2.05 -6.28 -14.76
N THR A 114 2.68 -7.42 -14.69
CA THR A 114 2.46 -8.51 -15.62
C THR A 114 1.58 -9.53 -14.91
N TYR A 115 0.28 -9.25 -14.85
CA TYR A 115 -0.70 -10.02 -14.09
C TYR A 115 -0.77 -11.48 -14.53
N VAL A 116 -0.67 -11.70 -15.84
CA VAL A 116 -0.75 -13.02 -16.43
C VAL A 116 0.55 -13.77 -16.17
N GLY A 117 0.42 -14.99 -15.64
CA GLY A 117 1.53 -15.91 -15.49
C GLY A 117 2.02 -16.45 -16.82
N LEU A 118 2.73 -17.56 -16.76
CA LEU A 118 3.22 -18.31 -17.91
C LEU A 118 2.49 -19.67 -17.97
N SER A 119 2.48 -20.31 -19.13
CA SER A 119 2.20 -21.74 -19.23
C SER A 119 3.27 -22.52 -18.45
N GLU A 120 2.97 -23.73 -18.00
CA GLU A 120 3.92 -24.55 -17.24
C GLU A 120 5.23 -24.77 -18.02
N ASN A 121 5.14 -25.03 -19.32
CA ASN A 121 6.31 -25.23 -20.16
C ASN A 121 7.18 -23.96 -20.24
N ASP A 122 6.59 -22.79 -20.47
CA ASP A 122 7.33 -21.54 -20.59
C ASP A 122 7.91 -21.10 -19.24
N PHE A 123 7.21 -21.39 -18.14
CA PHE A 123 7.74 -21.17 -16.79
C PHE A 123 8.99 -22.02 -16.52
N ASN A 124 8.97 -23.28 -16.90
CA ASN A 124 10.12 -24.17 -16.75
C ASN A 124 11.31 -23.76 -17.61
N LEU A 125 11.05 -23.15 -18.79
CA LEU A 125 12.10 -22.64 -19.68
C LEU A 125 12.70 -21.33 -19.17
N ASN A 126 11.86 -20.37 -18.77
CA ASN A 126 12.29 -19.07 -18.26
C ASN A 126 11.22 -18.45 -17.33
N PRO A 127 11.32 -18.63 -16.02
CA PRO A 127 10.33 -18.12 -15.07
C PRO A 127 10.24 -16.60 -15.00
N PHE A 128 11.22 -15.88 -15.54
CA PHE A 128 11.27 -14.42 -15.57
C PHE A 128 10.66 -13.81 -16.82
N ALA A 129 10.45 -14.58 -17.90
CA ALA A 129 9.79 -14.11 -19.10
C ALA A 129 8.32 -13.74 -18.84
N ARG A 130 7.80 -12.81 -19.63
CA ARG A 130 6.37 -12.47 -19.68
C ARG A 130 5.93 -12.29 -21.13
N TYR A 131 4.66 -12.62 -21.39
CA TYR A 131 4.10 -12.53 -22.73
C TYR A 131 3.91 -11.09 -23.16
N SER A 132 4.08 -10.84 -24.46
CA SER A 132 3.91 -9.51 -25.06
C SER A 132 2.51 -8.92 -24.86
N SER A 133 1.49 -9.76 -24.74
CA SER A 133 0.10 -9.35 -24.45
C SER A 133 -0.05 -8.65 -23.09
N SER A 134 0.89 -8.83 -22.15
CA SER A 134 0.94 -8.13 -20.87
C SER A 134 1.62 -6.75 -20.92
N ASN A 135 2.02 -6.28 -22.09
CA ASN A 135 2.69 -4.98 -22.25
C ASN A 135 1.93 -3.78 -21.68
N ASN A 136 0.62 -3.87 -21.61
CA ASN A 136 -0.25 -2.80 -21.14
C ASN A 136 -0.82 -3.04 -19.74
N ASP A 137 -0.45 -4.16 -19.10
CA ASP A 137 -0.88 -4.44 -17.73
C ASP A 137 -0.29 -3.39 -16.80
N LYS A 138 -1.17 -2.78 -16.01
CA LYS A 138 -0.80 -1.65 -15.15
C LYS A 138 -1.71 -1.58 -13.93
N MET A 139 -1.13 -1.39 -12.77
CA MET A 139 -1.87 -1.01 -11.58
C MET A 139 -1.52 0.41 -11.17
N THR A 140 -2.54 1.21 -10.86
CA THR A 140 -2.37 2.51 -10.23
C THR A 140 -3.15 2.52 -8.94
N THR A 141 -2.57 3.08 -7.89
CA THR A 141 -3.22 3.30 -6.60
C THR A 141 -3.07 4.74 -6.16
N ASP A 142 -4.03 5.19 -5.38
CA ASP A 142 -4.07 6.49 -4.73
C ASP A 142 -4.67 6.31 -3.34
N HIS A 143 -3.98 6.76 -2.31
CA HIS A 143 -4.40 6.62 -0.93
C HIS A 143 -4.24 7.94 -0.19
N THR A 144 -5.31 8.39 0.46
CA THR A 144 -5.30 9.57 1.32
C THR A 144 -5.84 9.21 2.69
N GLN A 145 -5.12 9.55 3.75
CA GLN A 145 -5.53 9.33 5.14
C GLN A 145 -5.53 10.64 5.92
N TYR A 146 -6.58 10.84 6.68
CA TYR A 146 -6.70 11.85 7.73
C TYR A 146 -6.95 11.14 9.05
N MET A 147 -6.22 11.49 10.10
CA MET A 147 -6.40 10.93 11.44
C MET A 147 -6.17 12.02 12.49
N LEU A 148 -7.08 12.08 13.44
CA LEU A 148 -6.98 12.95 14.61
C LEU A 148 -7.02 12.09 15.85
N THR A 149 -5.96 12.15 16.66
CA THR A 149 -5.85 11.37 17.90
C THR A 149 -5.77 12.32 19.10
N HIS A 150 -6.70 12.17 20.02
CA HIS A 150 -6.68 12.84 21.32
C HIS A 150 -6.29 11.84 22.40
N LYS A 151 -5.29 12.19 23.20
CA LYS A 151 -4.83 11.38 24.35
C LYS A 151 -4.99 12.16 25.63
N LEU A 152 -5.51 11.47 26.65
CA LEU A 152 -5.68 11.94 28.00
C LEU A 152 -4.95 10.99 28.95
N ASP A 153 -3.93 11.46 29.63
CA ASP A 153 -3.22 10.73 30.67
C ASP A 153 -3.65 11.30 32.02
N PHE A 154 -4.67 10.70 32.64
CA PHE A 154 -5.19 11.12 33.96
C PHE A 154 -4.24 10.77 35.09
N SER A 155 -3.59 9.62 34.98
CA SER A 155 -2.60 9.14 35.98
C SER A 155 -1.64 8.16 35.28
N LYS A 156 -0.66 7.66 36.02
CA LYS A 156 0.22 6.57 35.56
C LYS A 156 -0.55 5.30 35.20
N ASN A 157 -1.73 5.13 35.80
CA ASN A 157 -2.54 3.92 35.67
C ASN A 157 -3.77 4.08 34.78
N PHE A 158 -4.19 5.31 34.44
CA PHE A 158 -5.40 5.52 33.66
C PHE A 158 -5.18 6.49 32.48
N LYS A 159 -5.46 5.99 31.29
CA LYS A 159 -5.33 6.72 30.03
C LYS A 159 -6.55 6.51 29.14
N ILE A 160 -6.90 7.55 28.38
CA ILE A 160 -7.92 7.50 27.34
C ILE A 160 -7.29 7.95 26.03
N THR A 161 -7.50 7.16 24.97
CA THR A 161 -7.08 7.52 23.61
C THR A 161 -8.30 7.47 22.71
N THR A 162 -8.65 8.60 22.10
CA THR A 162 -9.72 8.69 21.11
C THR A 162 -9.12 9.04 19.75
N THR A 163 -9.42 8.25 18.74
CA THR A 163 -8.94 8.45 17.37
C THR A 163 -10.15 8.55 16.43
N ALA A 164 -10.24 9.65 15.68
CA ALA A 164 -11.12 9.80 14.53
C ALA A 164 -10.29 9.67 13.26
N TYR A 165 -10.80 8.94 12.26
CA TYR A 165 -10.04 8.71 11.03
C TYR A 165 -10.93 8.64 9.79
N ARG A 166 -10.33 8.97 8.65
CA ARG A 166 -10.85 8.70 7.32
C ARG A 166 -9.72 8.31 6.39
N ASN A 167 -9.89 7.14 5.74
CA ASN A 167 -9.04 6.61 4.68
C ASN A 167 -9.82 6.60 3.38
N ASN A 168 -9.27 7.16 2.31
CA ASN A 168 -9.79 7.01 0.97
C ASN A 168 -8.75 6.25 0.15
N PHE A 169 -9.18 5.25 -0.59
CA PHE A 169 -8.30 4.45 -1.44
C PHE A 169 -8.95 4.26 -2.80
N ALA A 170 -8.23 4.61 -3.84
CA ALA A 170 -8.62 4.33 -5.22
C ALA A 170 -7.58 3.41 -5.87
N ARG A 171 -8.03 2.53 -6.74
CA ARG A 171 -7.15 1.73 -7.58
C ARG A 171 -7.78 1.51 -8.95
N ASN A 172 -6.95 1.46 -9.97
CA ASN A 172 -7.30 0.89 -11.26
C ASN A 172 -6.32 -0.26 -11.56
N TRP A 173 -6.87 -1.45 -11.67
CA TRP A 173 -6.12 -2.61 -12.12
C TRP A 173 -6.46 -2.89 -13.58
N TYR A 174 -5.67 -2.38 -14.47
CA TYR A 174 -5.78 -2.53 -15.91
C TYR A 174 -4.96 -3.73 -16.36
N LYS A 175 -5.61 -4.76 -16.89
CA LYS A 175 -4.96 -6.05 -17.13
C LYS A 175 -5.57 -6.80 -18.29
N LEU A 176 -4.76 -7.69 -18.90
CA LEU A 176 -5.24 -8.70 -19.84
C LEU A 176 -6.29 -9.60 -19.18
N ASN A 177 -7.41 -9.80 -19.85
CA ASN A 177 -8.54 -10.56 -19.33
C ASN A 177 -8.95 -11.73 -20.23
N ASP A 178 -8.99 -11.50 -21.52
CA ASP A 178 -9.45 -12.49 -22.51
C ASP A 178 -8.80 -12.25 -23.87
N ILE A 179 -8.90 -13.29 -24.72
CA ILE A 179 -8.45 -13.28 -26.11
C ILE A 179 -9.62 -13.68 -27.00
N THR A 180 -9.80 -12.99 -28.11
CA THR A 180 -10.80 -13.28 -29.14
C THR A 180 -10.09 -13.74 -30.41
N TYR A 181 -10.51 -14.90 -30.94
CA TYR A 181 -10.04 -15.45 -32.20
C TYR A 181 -11.24 -15.95 -33.01
N ASN A 182 -11.36 -15.53 -34.27
CA ASN A 182 -12.48 -15.87 -35.17
C ASN A 182 -13.87 -15.66 -34.51
N GLY A 183 -14.04 -14.54 -33.81
CA GLY A 183 -15.28 -14.18 -33.12
C GLY A 183 -15.54 -14.92 -31.80
N ASN A 184 -14.75 -15.91 -31.45
CA ASN A 184 -14.89 -16.66 -30.22
C ASN A 184 -13.94 -16.11 -29.13
N LYS A 185 -14.42 -15.99 -27.91
CA LYS A 185 -13.70 -15.44 -26.77
C LYS A 185 -13.28 -16.54 -25.80
N GLN A 186 -12.02 -16.46 -25.33
CA GLN A 186 -11.48 -17.32 -24.30
C GLN A 186 -10.87 -16.49 -23.17
N SER A 187 -11.08 -16.91 -21.93
CA SER A 187 -10.41 -16.30 -20.77
C SER A 187 -8.92 -16.59 -20.84
N ILE A 188 -8.09 -15.64 -20.37
CA ILE A 188 -6.64 -15.84 -20.34
C ILE A 188 -6.24 -17.05 -19.48
N ALA A 189 -6.95 -17.31 -18.37
CA ALA A 189 -6.71 -18.48 -17.54
C ALA A 189 -6.86 -19.79 -18.35
N ASN A 190 -7.97 -19.93 -19.06
CA ASN A 190 -8.22 -21.11 -19.90
C ASN A 190 -7.17 -21.29 -21.00
N VAL A 191 -6.73 -20.19 -21.62
CA VAL A 191 -5.69 -20.24 -22.67
C VAL A 191 -4.36 -20.74 -22.10
N LEU A 192 -3.97 -20.30 -20.91
CA LEU A 192 -2.71 -20.70 -20.26
C LEU A 192 -2.74 -22.11 -19.69
N GLU A 193 -3.90 -22.58 -19.25
CA GLU A 193 -4.09 -23.95 -18.79
C GLU A 193 -4.10 -24.97 -19.94
N ASN A 194 -4.56 -24.52 -21.13
CA ASN A 194 -4.74 -25.40 -22.30
C ASN A 194 -4.03 -24.84 -23.56
N PRO A 195 -2.73 -24.49 -23.50
CA PRO A 195 -2.04 -23.79 -24.59
C PRO A 195 -1.99 -24.59 -25.90
N THR A 196 -1.95 -25.90 -25.83
CA THR A 196 -1.96 -26.78 -27.02
C THR A 196 -3.34 -26.86 -27.67
N ALA A 197 -4.39 -27.07 -26.89
CA ALA A 197 -5.76 -27.15 -27.40
C ALA A 197 -6.25 -25.78 -27.91
N LEU A 198 -5.79 -24.68 -27.30
CA LEU A 198 -6.12 -23.30 -27.66
C LEU A 198 -4.94 -22.60 -28.35
N SER A 199 -4.20 -23.32 -29.20
CA SER A 199 -2.94 -22.86 -29.80
C SER A 199 -3.06 -21.54 -30.56
N ASN A 200 -4.14 -21.29 -31.29
CA ASN A 200 -4.37 -20.02 -31.98
C ASN A 200 -4.53 -18.83 -31.02
N TYR A 201 -5.19 -19.03 -29.89
CA TYR A 201 -5.32 -18.02 -28.82
C TYR A 201 -3.98 -17.81 -28.13
N PHE A 202 -3.28 -18.90 -27.85
CA PHE A 202 -1.99 -18.85 -27.19
C PHE A 202 -0.92 -18.14 -28.06
N ALA A 203 -0.96 -18.34 -29.38
CA ALA A 203 -0.09 -17.65 -30.32
C ALA A 203 -0.29 -16.12 -30.31
N ILE A 204 -1.52 -15.65 -30.03
CA ILE A 204 -1.79 -14.22 -29.81
C ILE A 204 -1.22 -13.75 -28.45
N VAL A 205 -1.40 -14.56 -27.40
CA VAL A 205 -0.90 -14.24 -26.05
C VAL A 205 0.60 -14.07 -26.02
N ASN A 206 1.34 -15.04 -26.60
CA ASN A 206 2.80 -15.03 -26.60
C ASN A 206 3.42 -14.12 -27.66
N GLY A 207 2.60 -13.59 -28.59
CA GLY A 207 3.05 -12.67 -29.63
C GLY A 207 3.72 -13.33 -30.83
N SER A 208 3.60 -14.66 -31.00
CA SER A 208 4.14 -15.37 -32.15
C SER A 208 3.36 -15.10 -33.45
N VAL A 209 2.16 -14.57 -33.35
CA VAL A 209 1.34 -14.11 -34.46
C VAL A 209 0.81 -12.69 -34.20
N ASN A 210 0.66 -11.93 -35.31
CA ASN A 210 -0.06 -10.65 -35.22
C ASN A 210 -1.55 -10.91 -35.09
N SER A 211 -2.18 -10.30 -34.14
CA SER A 211 -3.61 -10.40 -33.91
C SER A 211 -4.39 -9.37 -34.73
N SER A 212 -5.66 -9.68 -35.03
CA SER A 212 -6.59 -8.69 -35.55
C SER A 212 -6.85 -7.57 -34.53
N ALA A 213 -7.38 -6.45 -35.00
CA ALA A 213 -7.87 -5.41 -34.10
C ALA A 213 -8.91 -6.01 -33.12
N ASN A 214 -8.84 -5.60 -31.86
CA ASN A 214 -9.73 -6.06 -30.76
C ASN A 214 -9.59 -7.54 -30.36
N ALA A 215 -8.53 -8.24 -30.74
CA ALA A 215 -8.27 -9.61 -30.33
C ALA A 215 -7.93 -9.71 -28.83
N ILE A 216 -7.28 -8.68 -28.28
CA ILE A 216 -6.85 -8.62 -26.87
C ILE A 216 -7.87 -7.85 -26.05
N GLY A 217 -8.56 -8.55 -25.14
CA GLY A 217 -9.50 -7.97 -24.20
C GLY A 217 -8.82 -7.52 -22.93
N LEU A 218 -8.90 -6.22 -22.63
CA LEU A 218 -8.34 -5.64 -21.40
C LEU A 218 -9.49 -5.30 -20.43
N LYS A 219 -9.25 -5.51 -19.15
CA LYS A 219 -10.20 -5.18 -18.09
C LYS A 219 -9.62 -4.11 -17.17
N ALA A 220 -10.35 -3.01 -17.02
CA ALA A 220 -10.08 -1.99 -16.03
C ALA A 220 -10.90 -2.29 -14.75
N ASN A 221 -10.25 -2.78 -13.70
CA ASN A 221 -10.88 -2.98 -12.41
C ASN A 221 -10.74 -1.71 -11.55
N ASN A 222 -11.53 -0.72 -11.91
CA ASN A 222 -11.54 0.61 -11.29
C ASN A 222 -12.39 0.58 -10.02
N ARG A 223 -11.78 0.84 -8.86
CA ARG A 223 -12.47 0.80 -7.57
C ARG A 223 -12.06 1.96 -6.68
N LYS A 224 -13.03 2.46 -5.92
CA LYS A 224 -12.84 3.44 -4.86
C LYS A 224 -13.42 2.90 -3.57
N TYR A 225 -12.67 3.04 -2.50
CA TYR A 225 -13.04 2.61 -1.16
C TYR A 225 -12.86 3.76 -0.19
N TYR A 226 -13.61 3.74 0.88
CA TYR A 226 -13.32 4.57 2.03
C TYR A 226 -13.61 3.79 3.32
N ALA A 227 -12.87 4.12 4.36
CA ALA A 227 -13.11 3.68 5.71
C ALA A 227 -13.01 4.89 6.64
N GLN A 228 -13.98 5.06 7.52
CA GLN A 228 -13.98 6.15 8.50
C GLN A 228 -14.59 5.69 9.81
N GLY A 229 -14.17 6.29 10.90
CA GLY A 229 -14.71 5.94 12.20
C GLY A 229 -14.13 6.77 13.33
N ILE A 230 -14.68 6.55 14.51
CA ILE A 230 -14.18 7.05 15.79
C ILE A 230 -14.00 5.83 16.68
N GLN A 231 -12.84 5.74 17.32
CA GLN A 231 -12.52 4.67 18.27
C GLN A 231 -11.97 5.29 19.56
N THR A 232 -12.44 4.80 20.70
CA THR A 232 -11.92 5.18 22.00
C THR A 232 -11.41 3.95 22.74
N THR A 233 -10.17 4.03 23.21
CA THR A 233 -9.54 3.01 24.05
C THR A 233 -9.34 3.56 25.46
N LEU A 234 -9.75 2.78 26.44
CA LEU A 234 -9.55 3.03 27.86
C LEU A 234 -8.50 2.04 28.36
N ASP A 235 -7.36 2.56 28.81
CA ASP A 235 -6.28 1.77 29.37
C ASP A 235 -6.23 2.00 30.88
N TYR A 236 -6.51 0.95 31.67
CA TYR A 236 -6.40 0.98 33.12
C TYR A 236 -5.44 -0.13 33.57
N LYS A 237 -4.41 0.26 34.31
CA LYS A 237 -3.47 -0.66 34.96
C LYS A 237 -3.81 -0.78 36.42
N TRP A 238 -4.26 -1.95 36.80
CA TRP A 238 -4.52 -2.27 38.20
C TRP A 238 -3.36 -3.07 38.78
N SER A 239 -2.82 -2.64 39.92
CA SER A 239 -1.84 -3.41 40.69
C SER A 239 -2.44 -3.83 42.03
N LYS A 240 -2.08 -5.04 42.54
CA LYS A 240 -2.61 -5.62 43.77
C LYS A 240 -2.30 -4.77 45.01
N GLY A 241 -1.41 -3.77 44.93
CA GLY A 241 -1.09 -2.82 45.98
C GLY A 241 -2.01 -1.59 46.03
N ASP A 242 -2.80 -1.32 44.99
CA ASP A 242 -3.68 -0.14 44.94
C ASP A 242 -5.02 -0.36 45.64
N ALA A 243 -5.30 -1.58 46.11
CA ALA A 243 -6.57 -1.95 46.73
C ALA A 243 -6.60 -1.75 48.27
N PHE A 244 -5.52 -1.33 48.90
CA PHE A 244 -5.39 -1.27 50.37
C PHE A 244 -4.68 -0.02 50.92
N ASN A 245 -4.80 1.12 50.25
CA ASN A 245 -4.41 2.42 50.84
C ASN A 245 -5.58 3.38 50.87
#